data_644d96e1b6e045cd1725e60cc2a1954b
#
_entry.id   644d96e1b6e045cd1725e60cc2a1954b
#
_cell.length_a   1.000
_cell.length_b   1.000
_cell.length_c   1.000
_cell.angle_alpha   90.00
_cell.angle_beta   90.00
_cell.angle_gamma   90.00
#
_symmetry.space_group_name_H-M   'P 1'
#
loop_
_entity.id
_entity.type
_entity.pdbx_description
1 polymer ?
#
loop_
_entity_poly.entity_id
_entity_poly.type
_entity_poly.pdbx_seq_one_letter_code
_entity_poly.pdbx_strand_id
1 'polypeptide(L)' 'MTRWEYKIINVRSENYRLDPNAAPQLNALGAEGWELVGLTSVNFKSGATDNIALVFKRPAE' A
#
# COMPACT_ATOMS: atom_id res chain seq x y z
N MET A 1 11.53 24.11 4.38
CA MET A 1 11.51 22.96 3.47
C MET A 1 10.65 21.87 4.06
N THR A 2 9.75 21.32 3.26
CA THR A 2 8.85 20.27 3.74
C THR A 2 9.60 18.97 3.86
N ARG A 3 9.40 18.30 4.97
CA ARG A 3 9.92 16.95 5.14
C ARG A 3 8.78 15.97 4.96
N TRP A 4 9.12 14.79 4.48
CA TRP A 4 8.14 13.75 4.22
C TRP A 4 8.49 12.52 5.02
N GLU A 5 7.48 11.83 5.51
CA GLU A 5 7.69 10.49 6.05
C GLU A 5 6.96 9.51 5.15
N TYR A 6 7.48 8.31 5.09
CA TYR A 6 6.99 7.29 4.17
C TYR A 6 6.58 6.06 4.93
N LYS A 7 5.60 5.38 4.37
CA LYS A 7 5.11 4.13 4.95
C LYS A 7 4.90 3.14 3.81
N ILE A 8 5.28 1.90 4.04
CA ILE A 8 5.08 0.84 3.07
C ILE A 8 4.22 -0.23 3.71
N ILE A 9 3.13 -0.61 3.05
CA ILE A 9 2.33 -1.72 3.50
C ILE A 9 2.20 -2.73 2.38
N ASN A 10 2.02 -3.98 2.75
CA ASN A 10 1.84 -5.05 1.80
C ASN A 10 0.41 -5.53 1.83
N VAL A 11 -0.16 -5.73 0.64
CA VAL A 11 -1.52 -6.18 0.48
C VAL A 11 -1.49 -7.44 -0.37
N ARG A 12 -2.29 -8.41 -0.02
CA ARG A 12 -2.35 -9.64 -0.79
C ARG A 12 -3.23 -9.46 -2.02
N SER A 13 -2.79 -10.08 -3.09
CA SER A 13 -3.57 -10.15 -4.30
C SER A 13 -3.75 -11.62 -4.65
N GLU A 14 -4.99 -12.03 -4.87
CA GLU A 14 -5.30 -13.41 -5.14
C GLU A 14 -6.29 -13.47 -6.28
N ASN A 15 -6.02 -14.32 -7.26
CA ASN A 15 -6.92 -14.49 -8.41
C ASN A 15 -7.22 -13.16 -9.10
N TYR A 16 -6.17 -12.34 -9.24
CA TYR A 16 -6.26 -11.04 -9.92
C TYR A 16 -7.12 -10.04 -9.19
N ARG A 17 -7.32 -10.24 -7.88
CA ARG A 17 -8.09 -9.31 -7.07
C ARG A 17 -7.33 -8.98 -5.82
N LEU A 18 -7.44 -7.73 -5.39
CA LEU A 18 -6.87 -7.33 -4.13
C LEU A 18 -7.76 -7.82 -3.00
N ASP A 19 -7.13 -8.00 -1.84
CA ASP A 19 -7.85 -8.36 -0.64
C ASP A 19 -9.00 -7.38 -0.42
N PRO A 20 -10.22 -7.86 -0.17
CA PRO A 20 -11.33 -6.95 0.09
C PRO A 20 -11.10 -6.01 1.26
N ASN A 21 -10.17 -6.34 2.14
CA ASN A 21 -9.88 -5.47 3.28
C ASN A 21 -8.91 -4.36 2.93
N ALA A 22 -8.45 -4.30 1.68
CA ALA A 22 -7.49 -3.28 1.29
C ALA A 22 -8.09 -1.89 1.32
N ALA A 23 -9.31 -1.73 0.80
CA ALA A 23 -9.91 -0.42 0.74
C ALA A 23 -10.12 0.19 2.13
N PRO A 24 -10.65 -0.55 3.11
CA PRO A 24 -10.73 0.02 4.46
C PRO A 24 -9.39 0.42 5.02
N GLN A 25 -8.33 -0.37 4.75
CA GLN A 25 -6.99 0.00 5.20
C GLN A 25 -6.53 1.30 4.56
N LEU A 26 -6.76 1.44 3.26
CA LEU A 26 -6.34 2.64 2.55
C LEU A 26 -7.11 3.85 3.06
N ASN A 27 -8.38 3.68 3.31
CA ASN A 27 -9.19 4.78 3.84
C ASN A 27 -8.73 5.21 5.22
N ALA A 28 -8.35 4.24 6.06
CA ALA A 28 -7.84 4.56 7.38
C ALA A 28 -6.55 5.36 7.29
N LEU A 29 -5.67 4.97 6.38
CA LEU A 29 -4.42 5.70 6.20
C LEU A 29 -4.68 7.10 5.67
N GLY A 30 -5.60 7.23 4.73
CA GLY A 30 -5.95 8.55 4.22
C GLY A 30 -6.50 9.45 5.29
N ALA A 31 -7.28 8.89 6.23
CA ALA A 31 -7.81 9.68 7.32
C ALA A 31 -6.70 10.19 8.23
N GLU A 32 -5.55 9.53 8.24
CA GLU A 32 -4.41 9.98 9.00
C GLU A 32 -3.47 10.88 8.20
N GLY A 33 -3.87 11.25 7.00
CA GLY A 33 -3.09 12.16 6.18
C GLY A 33 -2.12 11.49 5.23
N TRP A 34 -2.16 10.15 5.14
CA TRP A 34 -1.27 9.44 4.24
C TRP A 34 -1.78 9.50 2.81
N GLU A 35 -0.87 9.69 1.90
CA GLU A 35 -1.18 9.75 0.47
C GLU A 35 -0.44 8.63 -0.25
N LEU A 36 -1.16 7.84 -1.05
CA LEU A 36 -0.53 6.80 -1.84
C LEU A 36 0.25 7.41 -2.97
N VAL A 37 1.53 7.09 -3.06
CA VAL A 37 2.38 7.65 -4.12
C VAL A 37 2.83 6.60 -5.11
N GLY A 38 2.65 5.33 -4.82
CA GLY A 38 3.04 4.31 -5.78
C GLY A 38 2.74 2.93 -5.27
N LEU A 39 2.79 1.98 -6.18
CA LEU A 39 2.62 0.58 -5.81
C LEU A 39 3.43 -0.28 -6.76
N THR A 40 3.82 -1.46 -6.28
CA THR A 40 4.52 -2.40 -7.12
C THR A 40 4.17 -3.81 -6.65
N SER A 41 4.12 -4.75 -7.58
CA SER A 41 3.88 -6.11 -7.17
C SER A 41 5.20 -6.76 -6.79
N VAL A 42 5.14 -7.54 -5.72
CA VAL A 42 6.28 -8.28 -5.23
C VAL A 42 5.93 -9.75 -5.37
N ASN A 43 6.59 -10.41 -6.28
CA ASN A 43 6.26 -11.76 -6.63
C ASN A 43 7.46 -12.64 -6.36
N PHE A 44 7.39 -13.42 -5.31
CA PHE A 44 8.50 -14.25 -4.95
C PHE A 44 8.61 -15.49 -5.78
N LYS A 45 7.56 -16.19 -5.95
CA LYS A 45 7.54 -17.41 -6.72
C LYS A 45 6.26 -17.45 -7.47
N SER A 46 6.25 -18.21 -8.55
CA SER A 46 5.03 -18.40 -9.30
C SER A 46 4.01 -19.00 -8.37
N GLY A 47 2.87 -18.42 -8.33
CA GLY A 47 1.79 -18.88 -7.49
C GLY A 47 0.60 -18.02 -7.72
N ALA A 48 -0.52 -18.41 -7.14
CA ALA A 48 -1.76 -17.68 -7.32
C ALA A 48 -1.84 -16.46 -6.43
N THR A 49 -0.96 -16.35 -5.45
CA THR A 49 -1.01 -15.26 -4.49
C THR A 49 0.20 -14.38 -4.65
N ASP A 50 -0.02 -13.10 -4.86
CA ASP A 50 1.02 -12.11 -4.96
C ASP A 50 0.87 -11.12 -3.83
N ASN A 51 1.98 -10.47 -3.52
CA ASN A 51 1.96 -9.35 -2.59
C ASN A 51 2.18 -8.08 -3.38
N ILE A 52 1.46 -7.05 -3.00
CA ILE A 52 1.61 -5.75 -3.61
C ILE A 52 2.05 -4.79 -2.54
N ALA A 53 3.16 -4.10 -2.78
CA ALA A 53 3.67 -3.11 -1.85
C ALA A 53 3.11 -1.77 -2.23
N LEU A 54 2.51 -1.10 -1.25
CA LEU A 54 1.94 0.22 -1.43
C LEU A 54 2.78 1.22 -0.66
N VAL A 55 3.17 2.29 -1.31
CA VAL A 55 4.03 3.30 -0.70
C VAL A 55 3.22 4.55 -0.48
N PHE A 56 3.26 5.05 0.74
CA PHE A 56 2.53 6.25 1.14
C PHE A 56 3.50 7.29 1.66
N LYS A 57 3.08 8.53 1.60
CA LYS A 57 3.85 9.62 2.20
C LYS A 57 2.90 10.60 2.86
N ARG A 58 3.44 11.35 3.78
CA ARG A 58 2.74 12.49 4.36
C ARG A 58 3.77 13.45 4.93
N PRO A 59 3.40 14.73 5.12
CA PRO A 59 4.34 15.66 5.73
C PRO A 59 4.75 15.19 7.10
N ALA A 60 6.05 15.28 7.37
CA ALA A 60 6.60 14.77 8.62
C ALA A 60 6.57 15.78 9.74
N GLU A 61 6.15 16.95 9.54
CA GLU A 61 6.26 17.98 10.42
C GLU A 61 5.43 18.18 11.55
#